data_3e8c5b2ad92139c81f18b1964ae25cac
#
_entry.id   3e8c5b2ad92139c81f18b1964ae25cac
#
_cell.length_a   1.000
_cell.length_b   1.000
_cell.length_c   1.000
_cell.angle_alpha   90.00
_cell.angle_beta   90.00
_cell.angle_gamma   90.00
#
_symmetry.space_group_name_H-M   'P 1'
#
loop_
_entity.id
_entity.type
_entity.pdbx_description
1 polymer ?
#
loop_
_entity_poly.entity_id
_entity_poly.type
_entity_poly.pdbx_seq_one_letter_code
_entity_poly.pdbx_strand_id
1 'polypeptide(L)'
;MMDTDGESLFFLTAKGKSLYDRLVSRPFVSLTALKGDDTMSSKALTVRGRVRELGYELIPELFEKNPYMKNIYPTEESMRALTAFQIFMGSGEWFDLSKRPIERASFEFGTDEDAETEIRKEGYVINDKCIGCGSCLTVCPQNCISSDDIPFTIQADHCLHCGSCMSVCPAGAVERR
;
A
#
# COMPACT_ATOMS: atom_id res chain seq x y z
N MET A 1 -11.11 -12.30 -3.49
CA MET A 1 -12.27 -11.71 -2.79
C MET A 1 -11.77 -11.04 -1.55
N MET A 2 -12.20 -9.82 -1.31
CA MET A 2 -11.80 -9.01 -0.16
C MET A 2 -13.01 -8.33 0.46
N ASP A 3 -12.92 -8.07 1.73
CA ASP A 3 -13.87 -7.30 2.53
C ASP A 3 -13.10 -6.44 3.54
N THR A 4 -13.75 -5.49 4.20
CA THR A 4 -13.16 -4.64 5.23
C THR A 4 -14.18 -4.30 6.30
N ASP A 5 -13.74 -4.19 7.52
CA ASP A 5 -14.49 -3.65 8.67
C ASP A 5 -14.13 -2.16 8.93
N GLY A 6 -13.28 -1.55 8.11
CA GLY A 6 -12.76 -0.20 8.27
C GLY A 6 -11.41 -0.12 8.98
N GLU A 7 -10.99 -1.16 9.67
CA GLU A 7 -9.72 -1.25 10.40
C GLU A 7 -8.82 -2.35 9.83
N SER A 8 -9.41 -3.37 9.23
CA SER A 8 -8.72 -4.54 8.69
C SER A 8 -9.23 -4.90 7.32
N LEU A 9 -8.45 -5.68 6.59
CA LEU A 9 -8.85 -6.25 5.31
C LEU A 9 -8.96 -7.77 5.41
N PHE A 10 -10.01 -8.32 4.81
CA PHE A 10 -10.28 -9.76 4.82
C PHE A 10 -10.20 -10.33 3.41
N PHE A 11 -9.61 -11.50 3.28
CA PHE A 11 -9.61 -12.26 2.04
C PHE A 11 -9.69 -13.75 2.34
N LEU A 12 -9.99 -14.55 1.32
CA LEU A 12 -10.03 -16.00 1.46
C LEU A 12 -9.14 -16.71 0.44
N THR A 13 -8.72 -17.91 0.81
CA THR A 13 -8.05 -18.85 -0.10
C THR A 13 -8.50 -20.27 0.20
N ALA A 14 -8.32 -21.18 -0.77
CA ALA A 14 -8.50 -22.59 -0.52
C ALA A 14 -7.23 -23.18 0.14
N LYS A 15 -7.43 -24.08 1.12
CA LYS A 15 -6.34 -24.70 1.89
C LYS A 15 -5.41 -25.56 1.02
N GLY A 16 -5.87 -26.04 -0.13
CA GLY A 16 -5.04 -26.78 -1.06
C GLY A 16 -4.19 -25.95 -2.02
N LYS A 17 -4.15 -24.61 -1.85
CA LYS A 17 -3.34 -23.73 -2.70
C LYS A 17 -1.99 -23.42 -2.08
N SER A 18 -0.94 -23.30 -2.90
CA SER A 18 0.40 -22.87 -2.46
C SER A 18 0.41 -21.49 -1.76
N LEU A 19 -0.60 -20.65 -2.03
CA LEU A 19 -0.80 -19.39 -1.31
C LEU A 19 -1.06 -19.66 0.18
N TYR A 20 -1.90 -20.66 0.51
CA TYR A 20 -2.17 -21.04 1.88
C TYR A 20 -0.89 -21.44 2.62
N ASP A 21 -0.11 -22.36 2.02
CA ASP A 21 1.15 -22.82 2.61
C ASP A 21 2.14 -21.68 2.87
N ARG A 22 2.19 -20.70 1.94
CA ARG A 22 3.03 -19.52 2.11
C ARG A 22 2.55 -18.61 3.23
N LEU A 23 1.24 -18.41 3.36
CA LEU A 23 0.68 -17.55 4.41
C LEU A 23 0.84 -18.16 5.80
N VAL A 24 0.77 -19.49 5.91
CA VAL A 24 1.04 -20.21 7.17
C VAL A 24 2.51 -20.13 7.54
N SER A 25 3.42 -20.29 6.58
CA SER A 25 4.87 -20.27 6.84
C SER A 25 5.44 -18.85 6.97
N ARG A 26 4.87 -17.88 6.26
CA ARG A 26 5.26 -16.46 6.26
C ARG A 26 4.00 -15.62 6.25
N PRO A 27 3.48 -15.23 7.42
CA PRO A 27 2.19 -14.55 7.55
C PRO A 27 2.24 -13.06 7.11
N PHE A 28 2.62 -12.85 5.87
CA PHE A 28 2.73 -11.54 5.24
C PHE A 28 2.23 -11.57 3.81
N VAL A 29 1.48 -10.53 3.42
CA VAL A 29 0.93 -10.38 2.07
C VAL A 29 1.17 -8.98 1.53
N SER A 30 1.32 -8.90 0.22
CA SER A 30 1.21 -7.65 -0.52
C SER A 30 0.17 -7.82 -1.62
N LEU A 31 -0.71 -6.84 -1.77
CA LEU A 31 -1.75 -6.82 -2.77
C LEU A 31 -1.82 -5.45 -3.43
N THR A 32 -2.31 -5.42 -4.66
CA THR A 32 -2.60 -4.18 -5.38
C THR A 32 -3.99 -4.27 -5.98
N ALA A 33 -4.77 -3.22 -5.81
CA ALA A 33 -6.06 -3.03 -6.44
C ALA A 33 -5.99 -1.83 -7.38
N LEU A 34 -6.64 -1.96 -8.54
CA LEU A 34 -6.74 -0.91 -9.55
C LEU A 34 -8.22 -0.61 -9.83
N LYS A 35 -8.54 0.66 -10.01
CA LYS A 35 -9.85 1.13 -10.44
C LYS A 35 -9.67 2.18 -11.53
N GLY A 36 -10.20 1.92 -12.72
CA GLY A 36 -10.12 2.80 -13.89
C GLY A 36 -10.12 1.97 -15.16
N ASP A 37 -10.42 2.62 -16.30
CA ASP A 37 -10.52 1.97 -17.61
C ASP A 37 -9.19 2.03 -18.38
N ASP A 38 -8.32 2.97 -18.02
CA ASP A 38 -6.98 3.12 -18.59
C ASP A 38 -5.98 3.56 -17.52
N THR A 39 -4.68 3.48 -17.84
CA THR A 39 -3.60 3.80 -16.89
C THR A 39 -3.66 5.22 -16.36
N MET A 40 -4.01 6.20 -17.19
CA MET A 40 -3.96 7.61 -16.81
C MET A 40 -5.21 8.10 -16.08
N SER A 41 -6.29 7.31 -16.08
CA SER A 41 -7.52 7.55 -15.32
C SER A 41 -7.61 6.66 -14.07
N SER A 42 -6.64 5.78 -13.89
CA SER A 42 -6.67 4.78 -12.81
C SER A 42 -6.33 5.37 -11.45
N LYS A 43 -6.96 4.77 -10.44
CA LYS A 43 -6.56 4.84 -9.04
C LYS A 43 -5.95 3.51 -8.65
N ALA A 44 -4.82 3.55 -7.99
CA ALA A 44 -4.12 2.36 -7.50
C ALA A 44 -4.07 2.38 -5.98
N LEU A 45 -4.34 1.24 -5.37
CA LEU A 45 -4.17 1.00 -3.95
C LEU A 45 -3.24 -0.20 -3.78
N THR A 46 -2.11 0.01 -3.14
CA THR A 46 -1.22 -1.08 -2.72
C THR A 46 -1.27 -1.20 -1.21
N VAL A 47 -1.45 -2.42 -0.71
CA VAL A 47 -1.43 -2.72 0.72
C VAL A 47 -0.46 -3.86 0.95
N ARG A 48 0.35 -3.75 2.00
CA ARG A 48 1.23 -4.80 2.48
C ARG A 48 1.09 -4.91 3.99
N GLY A 49 1.02 -6.13 4.50
CA GLY A 49 0.80 -6.30 5.93
C GLY A 49 0.88 -7.73 6.42
N ARG A 50 0.86 -7.85 7.75
CA ARG A 50 0.80 -9.13 8.44
C ARG A 50 -0.61 -9.69 8.41
N VAL A 51 -0.69 -11.00 8.27
CA VAL A 51 -1.95 -11.72 8.21
C VAL A 51 -2.06 -12.73 9.34
N ARG A 52 -3.31 -13.01 9.72
CA ARG A 52 -3.65 -14.15 10.57
C ARG A 52 -4.80 -14.95 9.97
N GLU A 53 -4.77 -16.25 10.15
CA GLU A 53 -5.85 -17.12 9.74
C GLU A 53 -7.03 -17.01 10.74
N LEU A 54 -8.23 -16.80 10.21
CA LEU A 54 -9.47 -16.77 10.99
C LEU A 54 -10.30 -18.06 10.85
N GLY A 55 -9.89 -18.95 9.93
CA GLY A 55 -10.59 -20.21 9.71
C GLY A 55 -11.84 -20.07 8.85
N TYR A 56 -12.78 -20.99 9.08
CA TYR A 56 -14.01 -21.11 8.29
C TYR A 56 -15.13 -20.17 8.78
N GLU A 57 -15.11 -19.74 10.01
CA GLU A 57 -16.22 -19.04 10.66
C GLU A 57 -16.67 -17.77 9.93
N LEU A 58 -15.77 -17.06 9.32
CA LEU A 58 -16.05 -15.84 8.56
C LEU A 58 -16.52 -16.12 7.11
N ILE A 59 -16.36 -17.35 6.60
CA ILE A 59 -16.67 -17.69 5.20
C ILE A 59 -18.15 -17.43 4.85
N PRO A 60 -19.15 -17.83 5.66
CA PRO A 60 -20.54 -17.55 5.35
C PRO A 60 -20.84 -16.06 5.16
N GLU A 61 -20.34 -15.20 6.05
CA GLU A 61 -20.53 -13.75 5.97
C GLU A 61 -19.87 -13.16 4.71
N LEU A 62 -18.64 -13.58 4.40
CA LEU A 62 -17.95 -13.16 3.18
C LEU A 62 -18.72 -13.56 1.91
N PHE A 63 -19.42 -14.71 1.92
CA PHE A 63 -20.24 -15.15 0.81
C PHE A 63 -21.55 -14.37 0.68
N GLU A 64 -22.11 -13.89 1.78
CA GLU A 64 -23.27 -13.00 1.74
C GLU A 64 -22.93 -11.66 1.08
N LYS A 65 -21.79 -11.09 1.45
CA LYS A 65 -21.27 -9.86 0.85
C LYS A 65 -20.79 -10.04 -0.60
N ASN A 66 -20.47 -11.27 -0.99
CA ASN A 66 -19.94 -11.60 -2.32
C ASN A 66 -20.72 -12.78 -2.95
N PRO A 67 -21.99 -12.60 -3.32
CA PRO A 67 -22.87 -13.69 -3.74
C PRO A 67 -22.38 -14.49 -4.96
N TYR A 68 -21.56 -13.85 -5.84
CA TYR A 68 -20.98 -14.51 -7.01
C TYR A 68 -20.08 -15.71 -6.64
N MET A 69 -19.57 -15.76 -5.41
CA MET A 69 -18.75 -16.88 -4.93
C MET A 69 -19.53 -18.19 -4.85
N LYS A 70 -20.86 -18.14 -4.69
CA LYS A 70 -21.72 -19.32 -4.72
C LYS A 70 -21.73 -20.01 -6.10
N ASN A 71 -21.36 -19.30 -7.17
CA ASN A 71 -21.20 -19.92 -8.49
C ASN A 71 -19.93 -20.82 -8.57
N ILE A 72 -18.96 -20.59 -7.71
CA ILE A 72 -17.70 -21.34 -7.65
C ILE A 72 -17.76 -22.42 -6.57
N TYR A 73 -18.35 -22.09 -5.43
CA TYR A 73 -18.52 -22.97 -4.28
C TYR A 73 -20.02 -23.03 -3.90
N PRO A 74 -20.81 -23.84 -4.61
CA PRO A 74 -22.28 -23.79 -4.50
C PRO A 74 -22.84 -24.48 -3.26
N THR A 75 -22.06 -25.31 -2.59
CA THR A 75 -22.49 -26.08 -1.43
C THR A 75 -21.66 -25.73 -0.19
N GLU A 76 -22.24 -25.90 0.98
CA GLU A 76 -21.51 -25.71 2.24
C GLU A 76 -20.29 -26.62 2.34
N GLU A 77 -20.38 -27.84 1.84
CA GLU A 77 -19.25 -28.79 1.79
C GLU A 77 -18.11 -28.25 0.93
N SER A 78 -18.40 -27.68 -0.24
CA SER A 78 -17.39 -27.05 -1.10
C SER A 78 -16.75 -25.83 -0.46
N MET A 79 -17.50 -25.05 0.34
CA MET A 79 -16.98 -23.91 1.07
C MET A 79 -16.01 -24.31 2.20
N ARG A 80 -16.10 -25.53 2.74
CA ARG A 80 -15.20 -26.03 3.80
C ARG A 80 -13.75 -26.17 3.36
N ALA A 81 -13.49 -26.19 2.05
CA ALA A 81 -12.14 -26.13 1.49
C ALA A 81 -11.47 -24.76 1.66
N LEU A 82 -12.25 -23.74 2.02
CA LEU A 82 -11.79 -22.35 2.15
C LEU A 82 -11.43 -22.01 3.60
N THR A 83 -10.58 -21.03 3.72
CA THR A 83 -10.27 -20.36 4.99
C THR A 83 -10.15 -18.86 4.77
N ALA A 84 -10.54 -18.07 5.76
CA ALA A 84 -10.42 -16.63 5.76
C ALA A 84 -9.12 -16.20 6.42
N PHE A 85 -8.54 -15.14 5.88
CA PHE A 85 -7.40 -14.42 6.47
C PHE A 85 -7.76 -12.97 6.70
N GLN A 86 -7.22 -12.40 7.75
CA GLN A 86 -7.28 -10.98 8.06
C GLN A 86 -5.89 -10.37 7.87
N ILE A 87 -5.81 -9.25 7.14
CA ILE A 87 -4.65 -8.37 7.20
C ILE A 87 -4.92 -7.41 8.35
N PHE A 88 -4.34 -7.67 9.50
CA PHE A 88 -4.68 -6.97 10.75
C PHE A 88 -3.78 -5.77 11.03
N MET A 89 -2.64 -5.69 10.35
CA MET A 89 -1.67 -4.64 10.52
C MET A 89 -0.83 -4.47 9.25
N GLY A 90 -0.53 -3.24 8.88
CA GLY A 90 0.30 -3.00 7.70
C GLY A 90 0.37 -1.55 7.28
N SER A 91 0.87 -1.36 6.06
CA SER A 91 0.93 -0.06 5.39
C SER A 91 0.35 -0.15 4.00
N GLY A 92 -0.09 0.98 3.50
CA GLY A 92 -0.56 1.08 2.14
C GLY A 92 -0.19 2.41 1.49
N GLU A 93 -0.29 2.40 0.18
CA GLU A 93 -0.14 3.58 -0.66
C GLU A 93 -1.31 3.67 -1.63
N TRP A 94 -1.82 4.86 -1.75
CA TRP A 94 -2.84 5.18 -2.72
C TRP A 94 -2.32 6.19 -3.73
N PHE A 95 -2.65 5.98 -5.01
CA PHE A 95 -2.32 6.86 -6.11
C PHE A 95 -3.57 7.21 -6.92
N ASP A 96 -3.72 8.47 -7.28
CA ASP A 96 -4.69 8.90 -8.27
C ASP A 96 -3.96 9.47 -9.49
N LEU A 97 -3.86 8.65 -10.54
CA LEU A 97 -3.20 8.99 -11.78
C LEU A 97 -4.03 9.93 -12.67
N SER A 98 -5.31 10.14 -12.33
CA SER A 98 -6.18 11.08 -13.07
C SER A 98 -5.93 12.55 -12.72
N LYS A 99 -5.22 12.80 -11.62
CA LYS A 99 -4.92 14.15 -11.13
C LYS A 99 -3.66 14.74 -11.75
N ARG A 100 -3.58 16.06 -11.75
CA ARG A 100 -2.40 16.81 -12.20
C ARG A 100 -2.13 17.99 -11.25
N PRO A 101 -1.07 17.93 -10.43
CA PRO A 101 -0.11 16.82 -10.24
C PRO A 101 -0.80 15.55 -9.73
N ILE A 102 -0.14 14.40 -9.90
CA ILE A 102 -0.61 13.11 -9.39
C ILE A 102 -0.77 13.22 -7.87
N GLU A 103 -1.90 12.76 -7.35
CA GLU A 103 -2.12 12.66 -5.90
C GLU A 103 -1.66 11.29 -5.38
N ARG A 104 -1.04 11.31 -4.21
CA ARG A 104 -0.56 10.14 -3.51
C ARG A 104 -0.79 10.30 -2.01
N ALA A 105 -1.16 9.23 -1.36
CA ALA A 105 -1.20 9.15 0.10
C ALA A 105 -0.60 7.83 0.57
N SER A 106 0.08 7.87 1.71
CA SER A 106 0.54 6.68 2.43
C SER A 106 -0.20 6.60 3.74
N PHE A 107 -0.57 5.41 4.17
CA PHE A 107 -1.28 5.17 5.41
C PHE A 107 -0.76 3.91 6.09
N GLU A 108 -0.99 3.84 7.37
CA GLU A 108 -0.71 2.69 8.23
C GLU A 108 -2.01 2.29 8.92
N PHE A 109 -2.17 1.02 9.23
CA PHE A 109 -3.34 0.51 9.92
C PHE A 109 -2.97 -0.66 10.83
N GLY A 110 -3.79 -0.85 11.86
CA GLY A 110 -3.58 -1.85 12.89
C GLY A 110 -2.42 -1.50 13.83
N THR A 111 -2.40 -2.17 14.96
CA THR A 111 -1.32 -2.10 15.94
C THR A 111 -0.95 -3.54 16.33
N ASP A 112 0.33 -3.79 16.51
CA ASP A 112 0.82 -5.03 17.09
C ASP A 112 1.59 -4.65 18.36
N GLU A 113 1.04 -4.98 19.51
CA GLU A 113 1.66 -4.70 20.81
C GLU A 113 3.01 -5.41 20.96
N ASP A 114 3.26 -6.45 20.15
CA ASP A 114 4.47 -7.26 20.16
C ASP A 114 5.48 -6.92 19.02
N ALA A 115 5.16 -5.93 18.15
CA ALA A 115 6.01 -5.62 17.01
C ALA A 115 6.86 -4.37 17.21
N GLU A 116 8.15 -4.54 17.45
CA GLU A 116 9.19 -3.50 17.32
C GLU A 116 9.40 -3.03 15.85
N THR A 117 8.47 -3.32 14.95
CA THR A 117 8.63 -2.99 13.53
C THR A 117 8.07 -1.60 13.27
N GLU A 118 8.93 -0.60 13.36
CA GLU A 118 8.64 0.73 12.79
C GLU A 118 8.36 0.57 11.29
N ILE A 119 7.11 0.78 10.89
CA ILE A 119 6.76 0.90 9.47
C ILE A 119 7.36 2.23 8.99
N ARG A 120 8.48 2.15 8.28
CA ARG A 120 9.18 3.33 7.78
C ARG A 120 8.30 4.07 6.79
N LYS A 121 8.05 5.36 7.05
CA LYS A 121 7.51 6.27 6.03
C LYS A 121 8.55 6.42 4.93
N GLU A 122 8.38 5.64 3.86
CA GLU A 122 9.27 5.75 2.71
C GLU A 122 9.10 7.11 2.03
N GLY A 123 10.19 7.69 1.56
CA GLY A 123 10.15 8.97 0.84
C GLY A 123 11.51 9.64 0.77
N TYR A 124 11.49 10.89 0.34
CA TYR A 124 12.68 11.74 0.28
C TYR A 124 12.45 13.00 1.11
N VAL A 125 13.52 13.47 1.70
CA VAL A 125 13.56 14.71 2.48
C VAL A 125 14.81 15.50 2.11
N ILE A 126 14.73 16.82 2.22
CA ILE A 126 15.86 17.72 2.05
C ILE A 126 16.29 18.22 3.43
N ASN A 127 17.53 17.95 3.79
CA ASN A 127 18.11 18.32 5.09
C ASN A 127 18.82 19.68 5.06
N ASP A 128 19.38 20.09 6.20
CA ASP A 128 20.03 21.38 6.43
C ASP A 128 21.33 21.61 5.58
N LYS A 129 21.82 20.61 4.87
CA LYS A 129 22.91 20.79 3.90
C LYS A 129 22.44 21.48 2.62
N CYS A 130 21.13 21.74 2.46
CA CYS A 130 20.59 22.42 1.30
C CYS A 130 21.18 23.82 1.14
N ILE A 131 21.72 24.12 -0.02
CA ILE A 131 22.31 25.43 -0.36
C ILE A 131 21.39 26.27 -1.27
N GLY A 132 20.15 25.83 -1.52
CA GLY A 132 19.19 26.57 -2.34
C GLY A 132 19.54 26.65 -3.83
N CYS A 133 20.37 25.74 -4.37
CA CYS A 133 20.89 25.82 -5.74
C CYS A 133 19.83 25.56 -6.85
N GLY A 134 18.64 25.01 -6.51
CA GLY A 134 17.54 24.77 -7.44
C GLY A 134 17.70 23.55 -8.37
N SER A 135 18.81 22.82 -8.37
CA SER A 135 19.01 21.66 -9.26
C SER A 135 17.91 20.59 -9.14
N CYS A 136 17.40 20.35 -7.93
CA CYS A 136 16.34 19.40 -7.68
C CYS A 136 14.98 19.82 -8.28
N LEU A 137 14.73 21.12 -8.40
CA LEU A 137 13.48 21.65 -8.99
C LEU A 137 13.37 21.28 -10.47
N THR A 138 14.48 21.41 -11.21
CA THR A 138 14.49 21.21 -12.67
C THR A 138 14.27 19.77 -13.10
N VAL A 139 14.53 18.80 -12.22
CA VAL A 139 14.42 17.36 -12.51
C VAL A 139 13.18 16.70 -11.90
N CYS A 140 12.39 17.44 -11.13
CA CYS A 140 11.22 16.88 -10.49
C CYS A 140 10.06 16.76 -11.50
N PRO A 141 9.61 15.55 -11.87
CA PRO A 141 8.56 15.38 -12.88
C PRO A 141 7.17 15.85 -12.41
N GLN A 142 6.98 16.02 -11.11
CA GLN A 142 5.72 16.48 -10.50
C GLN A 142 5.79 17.93 -10.03
N ASN A 143 6.95 18.60 -10.13
CA ASN A 143 7.17 19.94 -9.57
C ASN A 143 6.74 20.04 -8.08
N CYS A 144 6.97 18.95 -7.32
CA CYS A 144 6.53 18.84 -5.93
C CYS A 144 7.57 19.28 -4.91
N ILE A 145 8.53 20.10 -5.32
CA ILE A 145 9.55 20.68 -4.42
C ILE A 145 9.30 22.17 -4.30
N SER A 146 9.00 22.64 -3.11
CA SER A 146 8.90 24.06 -2.79
C SER A 146 10.27 24.63 -2.49
N SER A 147 10.52 25.87 -3.02
CA SER A 147 11.74 26.65 -2.83
C SER A 147 11.48 27.94 -2.01
N ASP A 148 10.37 27.99 -1.28
CA ASP A 148 9.98 29.18 -0.50
C ASP A 148 10.98 29.45 0.65
N ASP A 149 11.56 28.39 1.20
CA ASP A 149 12.55 28.44 2.27
C ASP A 149 13.77 27.54 1.97
N ILE A 150 14.87 27.75 2.68
CA ILE A 150 16.03 26.87 2.67
C ILE A 150 16.17 26.24 4.07
N PRO A 151 16.15 24.90 4.19
CA PRO A 151 16.14 23.89 3.12
C PRO A 151 14.79 23.85 2.35
N PHE A 152 14.87 23.53 1.05
CA PHE A 152 13.68 23.29 0.22
C PHE A 152 12.85 22.13 0.77
N THR A 153 11.55 22.11 0.47
CA THR A 153 10.63 21.10 1.02
C THR A 153 10.03 20.24 -0.08
N ILE A 154 10.01 18.93 0.11
CA ILE A 154 9.33 17.98 -0.79
C ILE A 154 7.89 17.80 -0.31
N GLN A 155 6.92 18.07 -1.18
CA GLN A 155 5.50 17.82 -0.95
C GLN A 155 5.24 16.31 -1.14
N ALA A 156 5.15 15.58 -0.02
CA ALA A 156 5.08 14.12 -0.02
C ALA A 156 3.87 13.57 -0.80
N ASP A 157 2.73 14.30 -0.75
CA ASP A 157 1.47 13.90 -1.39
C ASP A 157 1.51 13.92 -2.93
N HIS A 158 2.57 14.53 -3.50
CA HIS A 158 2.80 14.59 -4.94
C HIS A 158 4.11 13.93 -5.37
N CYS A 159 4.92 13.47 -4.41
CA CYS A 159 6.22 12.88 -4.68
C CYS A 159 6.09 11.44 -5.21
N LEU A 160 6.63 11.17 -6.40
CA LEU A 160 6.64 9.83 -7.00
C LEU A 160 7.75 8.91 -6.45
N HIS A 161 8.56 9.38 -5.53
CA HIS A 161 9.73 8.66 -4.99
C HIS A 161 10.73 8.21 -6.08
N CYS A 162 10.86 8.96 -7.18
CA CYS A 162 11.71 8.59 -8.31
C CYS A 162 13.22 8.77 -8.03
N GLY A 163 13.59 9.54 -7.00
CA GLY A 163 14.98 9.76 -6.59
C GLY A 163 15.79 10.74 -7.46
N SER A 164 15.20 11.33 -8.51
CA SER A 164 15.91 12.26 -9.41
C SER A 164 16.51 13.45 -8.67
N CYS A 165 15.80 14.01 -7.69
CA CYS A 165 16.29 15.11 -6.86
C CYS A 165 17.56 14.74 -6.06
N MET A 166 17.64 13.50 -5.57
CA MET A 166 18.79 13.01 -4.83
C MET A 166 20.02 12.86 -5.75
N SER A 167 19.84 12.35 -6.96
CA SER A 167 20.95 12.10 -7.90
C SER A 167 21.61 13.36 -8.42
N VAL A 168 20.90 14.51 -8.43
CA VAL A 168 21.45 15.79 -8.95
C VAL A 168 21.88 16.77 -7.85
N CYS A 169 21.68 16.43 -6.57
CA CYS A 169 21.97 17.35 -5.47
C CYS A 169 23.50 17.47 -5.24
N PRO A 170 24.14 18.63 -5.55
CA PRO A 170 25.58 18.76 -5.37
C PRO A 170 26.01 18.82 -3.89
N ALA A 171 25.10 19.20 -3.01
CA ALA A 171 25.33 19.28 -1.57
C ALA A 171 25.05 17.96 -0.83
N GLY A 172 24.51 16.93 -1.52
CA GLY A 172 24.08 15.70 -0.87
C GLY A 172 23.01 15.93 0.21
N ALA A 173 22.15 16.94 0.02
CA ALA A 173 21.15 17.35 0.99
C ALA A 173 19.85 16.52 0.89
N VAL A 174 19.66 15.73 -0.16
CA VAL A 174 18.46 14.91 -0.35
C VAL A 174 18.72 13.50 0.17
N GLU A 175 17.92 13.05 1.10
CA GLU A 175 18.02 11.74 1.75
C GLU A 175 16.74 10.92 1.56
N ARG A 176 16.89 9.60 1.50
CA ARG A 176 15.78 8.66 1.55
C ARG A 176 15.46 8.30 3.01
N ARG A 177 14.20 8.37 3.39
CA ARG A 177 13.67 7.88 4.67
C ARG A 177 13.22 6.45 4.58
#